data_38bd55cd045826e1317cd2ef787a544a
#
_entry.id   38bd55cd045826e1317cd2ef787a544a
#
_cell.length_a   1.000
_cell.length_b   1.000
_cell.length_c   1.000
_cell.angle_alpha   90.00
_cell.angle_beta   90.00
_cell.angle_gamma   90.00
#
_symmetry.space_group_name_H-M   'P 1'
#
loop_
_entity.id
_entity.type
_entity.pdbx_description
1 polymer ?
#
loop_
_entity_poly.entity_id
_entity_poly.type
_entity_poly.pdbx_seq_one_letter_code
_entity_poly.pdbx_strand_id
1 'polypeptide(L)'
;MAGALTIQLPNIPSAIALAGDGEENLKILSRQTGAILVLRGQELVISGTEGQIDLASRLVRSLEDLWIKGNTISSADILTARQAIDSDRQGELQDLQRDILAKSRRGEEVRAKTFRQRQYIDALRKRDLTFGVGPAGTGKTYLAVVVAVQALLANQVEKLILTRPAVEAGEKLGFLPGDLQQKVNPYLRPLYDAIYEFIDPEKVPSLMERGVIEVAPLAYMRGRTLNNAFVIVDEAQNTTPAQMKMVLTRLGFRSRMVITGDMTQTDLPLHQQSGLGVALQILKHVEGIAFCEFSQRDVVRHPLVQRIVAAYEQYEK
;
A
#
# COMPACT_ATOMS: atom_id res chain seq x y z
N MET A 1 28.75 -15.01 -27.50
CA MET A 1 28.16 -16.36 -27.73
C MET A 1 26.92 -16.46 -26.86
N ALA A 2 25.86 -17.11 -27.39
CA ALA A 2 24.68 -17.37 -26.56
C ALA A 2 25.03 -18.50 -25.57
N GLY A 3 24.90 -18.25 -24.28
CA GLY A 3 25.10 -19.23 -23.21
C GLY A 3 23.78 -19.64 -22.57
N ALA A 4 23.85 -20.63 -21.71
CA ALA A 4 22.73 -20.97 -20.82
C ALA A 4 23.25 -21.27 -19.41
N LEU A 5 22.49 -20.86 -18.40
CA LEU A 5 22.71 -21.16 -16.99
C LEU A 5 21.47 -21.84 -16.43
N THR A 6 21.66 -22.91 -15.68
CA THR A 6 20.55 -23.60 -15.00
C THR A 6 20.63 -23.33 -13.49
N ILE A 7 19.53 -22.90 -12.91
CA ILE A 7 19.35 -22.74 -11.46
C ILE A 7 18.40 -23.82 -10.99
N GLN A 8 18.85 -24.66 -10.06
CA GLN A 8 18.03 -25.70 -9.43
C GLN A 8 17.25 -25.09 -8.26
N LEU A 9 15.91 -25.21 -8.30
CA LEU A 9 15.02 -24.77 -7.22
C LEU A 9 14.78 -25.95 -6.26
N PRO A 10 14.65 -25.67 -4.94
CA PRO A 10 14.64 -26.75 -3.93
C PRO A 10 13.39 -27.62 -3.96
N ASN A 11 12.25 -27.08 -4.40
CA ASN A 11 10.96 -27.77 -4.41
C ASN A 11 9.98 -27.11 -5.39
N ILE A 12 8.83 -27.77 -5.62
CA ILE A 12 7.75 -27.27 -6.50
C ILE A 12 7.12 -25.97 -5.99
N PRO A 13 6.82 -25.77 -4.68
CA PRO A 13 6.34 -24.49 -4.18
C PRO A 13 7.27 -23.31 -4.50
N SER A 14 8.58 -23.48 -4.41
CA SER A 14 9.57 -22.45 -4.81
C SER A 14 9.48 -22.14 -6.31
N ALA A 15 9.30 -23.16 -7.14
CA ALA A 15 9.16 -23.00 -8.58
C ALA A 15 7.88 -22.22 -8.94
N ILE A 16 6.76 -22.55 -8.29
CA ILE A 16 5.48 -21.86 -8.47
C ILE A 16 5.59 -20.39 -7.99
N ALA A 17 6.19 -20.16 -6.82
CA ALA A 17 6.38 -18.82 -6.27
C ALA A 17 7.22 -17.93 -7.20
N LEU A 18 8.30 -18.48 -7.77
CA LEU A 18 9.15 -17.75 -8.69
C LEU A 18 8.46 -17.48 -10.03
N ALA A 19 7.77 -18.48 -10.60
CA ALA A 19 7.11 -18.35 -11.88
C ALA A 19 5.92 -17.38 -11.83
N GLY A 20 5.19 -17.37 -10.72
CA GLY A 20 3.93 -16.64 -10.57
C GLY A 20 2.81 -17.26 -11.41
N ASP A 21 1.60 -16.71 -11.27
CA ASP A 21 0.43 -17.17 -12.00
C ASP A 21 0.63 -17.04 -13.52
N GLY A 22 0.47 -18.16 -14.24
CA GLY A 22 0.64 -18.19 -15.70
C GLY A 22 2.04 -17.77 -16.18
N GLU A 23 3.06 -18.01 -15.34
CA GLU A 23 4.47 -17.64 -15.61
C GLU A 23 4.69 -16.11 -15.80
N GLU A 24 3.83 -15.29 -15.23
CA GLU A 24 3.89 -13.84 -15.42
C GLU A 24 5.20 -13.24 -14.83
N ASN A 25 5.71 -13.79 -13.73
CA ASN A 25 6.97 -13.35 -13.15
C ASN A 25 8.16 -13.66 -14.06
N LEU A 26 8.17 -14.82 -14.75
CA LEU A 26 9.22 -15.15 -15.72
C LEU A 26 9.22 -14.18 -16.90
N LYS A 27 8.04 -13.76 -17.35
CA LYS A 27 7.89 -12.75 -18.42
C LYS A 27 8.43 -11.38 -17.96
N ILE A 28 8.15 -10.99 -16.70
CA ILE A 28 8.67 -9.74 -16.14
C ILE A 28 10.19 -9.81 -15.99
N LEU A 29 10.72 -10.91 -15.45
CA LEU A 29 12.16 -11.14 -15.32
C LEU A 29 12.86 -11.09 -16.70
N SER A 30 12.27 -11.72 -17.72
CA SER A 30 12.78 -11.66 -19.09
C SER A 30 12.82 -10.25 -19.65
N ARG A 31 11.76 -9.45 -19.44
CA ARG A 31 11.72 -8.04 -19.88
C ARG A 31 12.75 -7.18 -19.15
N GLN A 32 12.97 -7.42 -17.85
CA GLN A 32 13.91 -6.64 -17.03
C GLN A 32 15.39 -6.95 -17.33
N THR A 33 15.68 -8.12 -17.90
CA THR A 33 17.07 -8.59 -18.09
C THR A 33 17.44 -8.77 -19.55
N GLY A 34 16.45 -8.89 -20.45
CA GLY A 34 16.65 -9.24 -21.84
C GLY A 34 16.99 -10.74 -22.05
N ALA A 35 17.11 -11.53 -20.98
CA ALA A 35 17.32 -12.97 -21.05
C ALA A 35 16.00 -13.72 -21.28
N ILE A 36 16.10 -14.94 -21.82
CA ILE A 36 14.98 -15.87 -21.92
C ILE A 36 15.03 -16.77 -20.69
N LEU A 37 13.94 -16.78 -19.89
CA LEU A 37 13.80 -17.63 -18.72
C LEU A 37 12.72 -18.68 -18.98
N VAL A 38 13.07 -19.95 -18.80
CA VAL A 38 12.17 -21.10 -18.99
C VAL A 38 12.25 -21.99 -17.77
N LEU A 39 11.10 -22.28 -17.16
CA LEU A 39 11.00 -23.19 -16.01
C LEU A 39 10.54 -24.59 -16.48
N ARG A 40 11.27 -25.63 -16.09
CA ARG A 40 10.93 -27.03 -16.35
C ARG A 40 10.98 -27.81 -15.04
N GLY A 41 9.82 -28.05 -14.45
CA GLY A 41 9.75 -28.64 -13.11
C GLY A 41 10.42 -27.74 -12.07
N GLN A 42 11.57 -28.14 -11.55
CA GLN A 42 12.36 -27.38 -10.59
C GLN A 42 13.64 -26.76 -11.21
N GLU A 43 13.81 -26.85 -12.52
CA GLU A 43 14.97 -26.31 -13.24
C GLU A 43 14.60 -25.01 -13.94
N LEU A 44 15.21 -23.91 -13.52
CA LEU A 44 15.11 -22.62 -14.21
C LEU A 44 16.30 -22.49 -15.18
N VAL A 45 16.03 -22.49 -16.47
CA VAL A 45 17.02 -22.28 -17.53
C VAL A 45 16.97 -20.82 -17.96
N ILE A 46 18.13 -20.14 -17.87
CA ILE A 46 18.34 -18.75 -18.27
C ILE A 46 19.24 -18.75 -19.50
N SER A 47 18.79 -18.20 -20.62
CA SER A 47 19.52 -18.17 -21.89
C SER A 47 19.65 -16.73 -22.41
N GLY A 48 20.79 -16.39 -23.01
CA GLY A 48 21.03 -15.06 -23.56
C GLY A 48 22.51 -14.76 -23.76
N THR A 49 22.85 -13.49 -23.85
CA THR A 49 24.26 -13.04 -23.78
C THR A 49 24.79 -13.18 -22.35
N GLU A 50 26.11 -13.21 -22.17
CA GLU A 50 26.75 -13.32 -20.85
C GLU A 50 26.24 -12.28 -19.85
N GLY A 51 26.15 -11.00 -20.26
CA GLY A 51 25.62 -9.93 -19.39
C GLY A 51 24.13 -10.09 -19.06
N GLN A 52 23.31 -10.61 -19.99
CA GLN A 52 21.90 -10.89 -19.74
C GLN A 52 21.72 -12.05 -18.74
N ILE A 53 22.52 -13.10 -18.89
CA ILE A 53 22.51 -14.26 -17.96
C ILE A 53 22.97 -13.85 -16.58
N ASP A 54 24.07 -13.07 -16.45
CA ASP A 54 24.54 -12.57 -15.16
C ASP A 54 23.46 -11.75 -14.46
N LEU A 55 22.89 -10.76 -15.15
CA LEU A 55 21.85 -9.92 -14.60
C LEU A 55 20.62 -10.71 -14.18
N ALA A 56 20.16 -11.67 -15.01
CA ALA A 56 19.01 -12.51 -14.70
C ALA A 56 19.29 -13.41 -13.50
N SER A 57 20.47 -14.00 -13.43
CA SER A 57 20.89 -14.83 -12.29
C SER A 57 20.93 -14.01 -10.99
N ARG A 58 21.52 -12.83 -11.02
CA ARG A 58 21.54 -11.92 -9.85
C ARG A 58 20.13 -11.52 -9.43
N LEU A 59 19.25 -11.21 -10.38
CA LEU A 59 17.88 -10.80 -10.09
C LEU A 59 17.07 -11.96 -9.49
N VAL A 60 17.17 -13.18 -10.02
CA VAL A 60 16.52 -14.38 -9.47
C VAL A 60 17.03 -14.68 -8.06
N ARG A 61 18.36 -14.62 -7.84
CA ARG A 61 18.96 -14.84 -6.51
C ARG A 61 18.57 -13.76 -5.51
N SER A 62 18.43 -12.52 -5.93
CA SER A 62 18.00 -11.43 -5.03
C SER A 62 16.56 -11.59 -4.51
N LEU A 63 15.77 -12.47 -5.10
CA LEU A 63 14.42 -12.85 -4.67
C LEU A 63 14.40 -14.17 -3.88
N GLU A 64 15.57 -14.72 -3.54
CA GLU A 64 15.70 -16.08 -2.96
C GLU A 64 14.98 -16.22 -1.61
N ASP A 65 15.11 -15.25 -0.73
CA ASP A 65 14.42 -15.23 0.57
C ASP A 65 12.88 -15.36 0.44
N LEU A 66 12.31 -15.02 -0.73
CA LEU A 66 10.89 -15.12 -1.02
C LEU A 66 10.51 -16.48 -1.60
N TRP A 67 11.16 -16.89 -2.70
CA TRP A 67 10.76 -18.12 -3.38
C TRP A 67 11.16 -19.38 -2.61
N ILE A 68 12.23 -19.38 -1.79
CA ILE A 68 12.57 -20.52 -0.90
C ILE A 68 11.43 -20.83 0.07
N LYS A 69 10.77 -19.80 0.60
CA LYS A 69 9.66 -19.94 1.55
C LYS A 69 8.32 -20.22 0.85
N GLY A 70 8.29 -20.23 -0.48
CA GLY A 70 7.05 -20.31 -1.24
C GLY A 70 6.17 -19.07 -1.14
N ASN A 71 6.73 -17.92 -0.73
CA ASN A 71 6.00 -16.67 -0.62
C ASN A 71 5.69 -16.10 -2.00
N THR A 72 4.49 -15.55 -2.18
CA THR A 72 4.08 -14.91 -3.43
C THR A 72 5.01 -13.75 -3.78
N ILE A 73 5.58 -13.79 -4.99
CA ILE A 73 6.39 -12.71 -5.56
C ILE A 73 5.49 -11.87 -6.47
N SER A 74 5.44 -10.57 -6.22
CA SER A 74 4.72 -9.63 -7.07
C SER A 74 5.66 -8.93 -8.07
N SER A 75 5.07 -8.28 -9.07
CA SER A 75 5.81 -7.43 -10.00
C SER A 75 6.62 -6.34 -9.29
N ALA A 76 6.07 -5.76 -8.20
CA ALA A 76 6.76 -4.78 -7.40
C ALA A 76 8.02 -5.34 -6.71
N ASP A 77 8.00 -6.59 -6.26
CA ASP A 77 9.18 -7.25 -5.69
C ASP A 77 10.30 -7.38 -6.72
N ILE A 78 9.96 -7.80 -7.95
CA ILE A 78 10.92 -7.94 -9.05
C ILE A 78 11.51 -6.57 -9.45
N LEU A 79 10.67 -5.55 -9.60
CA LEU A 79 11.12 -4.21 -9.96
C LEU A 79 11.98 -3.56 -8.86
N THR A 80 11.63 -3.77 -7.59
CA THR A 80 12.41 -3.29 -6.44
C THR A 80 13.75 -4.01 -6.36
N ALA A 81 13.78 -5.33 -6.59
CA ALA A 81 15.02 -6.11 -6.67
C ALA A 81 15.92 -5.63 -7.83
N ARG A 82 15.34 -5.33 -8.99
CA ARG A 82 16.05 -4.76 -10.12
C ARG A 82 16.64 -3.39 -9.77
N GLN A 83 15.86 -2.50 -9.16
CA GLN A 83 16.33 -1.20 -8.70
C GLN A 83 17.46 -1.32 -7.67
N ALA A 84 17.38 -2.30 -6.76
CA ALA A 84 18.43 -2.55 -5.76
C ALA A 84 19.75 -2.98 -6.42
N ILE A 85 19.69 -3.79 -7.47
CA ILE A 85 20.86 -4.19 -8.25
C ILE A 85 21.48 -2.98 -8.95
N ASP A 86 20.65 -2.15 -9.61
CA ASP A 86 21.12 -0.99 -10.38
C ASP A 86 21.73 0.12 -9.48
N SER A 87 21.28 0.20 -8.22
CA SER A 87 21.74 1.22 -7.25
C SER A 87 22.64 0.68 -6.13
N ASP A 88 23.10 -0.56 -6.25
CA ASP A 88 23.95 -1.26 -5.27
C ASP A 88 23.38 -1.28 -3.83
N ARG A 89 22.08 -1.56 -3.71
CA ARG A 89 21.33 -1.57 -2.44
C ARG A 89 20.82 -2.96 -2.04
N GLN A 90 21.59 -4.02 -2.37
CA GLN A 90 21.17 -5.41 -2.11
C GLN A 90 20.98 -5.71 -0.62
N GLY A 91 21.80 -5.11 0.26
CA GLY A 91 21.62 -5.24 1.71
C GLY A 91 20.30 -4.69 2.20
N GLU A 92 19.91 -3.51 1.70
CA GLU A 92 18.61 -2.92 2.04
C GLU A 92 17.43 -3.73 1.48
N LEU A 93 17.60 -4.38 0.33
CA LEU A 93 16.59 -5.28 -0.22
C LEU A 93 16.37 -6.51 0.66
N GLN A 94 17.45 -7.13 1.15
CA GLN A 94 17.35 -8.26 2.07
C GLN A 94 16.62 -7.88 3.36
N ASP A 95 16.95 -6.73 3.94
CA ASP A 95 16.27 -6.21 5.12
C ASP A 95 14.76 -5.97 4.85
N LEU A 96 14.43 -5.41 3.68
CA LEU A 96 13.04 -5.17 3.27
C LEU A 96 12.26 -6.47 3.10
N GLN A 97 12.88 -7.52 2.56
CA GLN A 97 12.25 -8.82 2.36
C GLN A 97 12.04 -9.60 3.66
N ARG A 98 12.89 -9.37 4.67
CA ARG A 98 12.84 -10.04 5.99
C ARG A 98 11.99 -9.31 7.02
N ASP A 99 11.75 -8.00 6.84
CA ASP A 99 10.96 -7.19 7.77
C ASP A 99 9.46 -7.48 7.61
N ILE A 100 8.96 -8.42 8.41
CA ILE A 100 7.54 -8.78 8.47
C ILE A 100 6.83 -7.74 9.33
N LEU A 101 5.98 -6.93 8.72
CA LEU A 101 5.19 -5.90 9.40
C LEU A 101 4.09 -6.51 10.27
N ALA A 102 3.37 -7.47 9.72
CA ALA A 102 2.26 -8.17 10.36
C ALA A 102 2.02 -9.53 9.72
N LYS A 103 1.20 -10.36 10.38
CA LYS A 103 0.57 -11.53 9.74
C LYS A 103 -0.92 -11.33 9.68
N SER A 104 -1.50 -11.59 8.52
CA SER A 104 -2.95 -11.60 8.36
C SER A 104 -3.57 -12.74 9.18
N ARG A 105 -4.88 -12.73 9.38
CA ARG A 105 -5.59 -13.85 10.04
C ARG A 105 -5.44 -15.19 9.31
N ARG A 106 -5.18 -15.14 8.00
CA ARG A 106 -4.89 -16.33 7.17
C ARG A 106 -3.45 -16.81 7.27
N GLY A 107 -2.62 -16.12 8.07
CA GLY A 107 -1.19 -16.44 8.23
C GLY A 107 -0.29 -15.86 7.16
N GLU A 108 -0.82 -15.06 6.23
CA GLU A 108 -0.03 -14.42 5.18
C GLU A 108 0.85 -13.30 5.76
N GLU A 109 2.12 -13.29 5.36
CA GLU A 109 3.07 -12.29 5.80
C GLU A 109 2.87 -10.97 5.04
N VAL A 110 2.63 -9.90 5.78
CA VAL A 110 2.54 -8.54 5.26
C VAL A 110 3.87 -7.84 5.46
N ARG A 111 4.46 -7.34 4.39
CA ARG A 111 5.72 -6.60 4.38
C ARG A 111 5.69 -5.46 3.36
N ALA A 112 6.63 -4.54 3.49
CA ALA A 112 6.87 -3.58 2.43
C ALA A 112 7.38 -4.31 1.17
N LYS A 113 6.87 -3.94 0.01
CA LYS A 113 7.29 -4.49 -1.30
C LYS A 113 8.19 -3.52 -2.06
N THR A 114 8.21 -2.25 -1.67
CA THR A 114 9.08 -1.22 -2.26
C THR A 114 9.82 -0.45 -1.17
N PHE A 115 10.96 0.15 -1.53
CA PHE A 115 11.70 1.01 -0.60
C PHE A 115 10.87 2.21 -0.14
N ARG A 116 9.97 2.72 -1.00
CA ARG A 116 9.07 3.81 -0.65
C ARG A 116 8.04 3.37 0.38
N GLN A 117 7.48 2.18 0.24
CA GLN A 117 6.59 1.61 1.26
C GLN A 117 7.29 1.45 2.61
N ARG A 118 8.56 1.00 2.63
CA ARG A 118 9.35 0.92 3.88
C ARG A 118 9.53 2.28 4.52
N GLN A 119 9.93 3.31 3.74
CA GLN A 119 10.06 4.68 4.24
C GLN A 119 8.73 5.21 4.81
N TYR A 120 7.62 4.89 4.17
CA TYR A 120 6.29 5.25 4.65
C TYR A 120 5.95 4.57 5.98
N ILE A 121 6.18 3.27 6.09
CA ILE A 121 5.98 2.51 7.34
C ILE A 121 6.83 3.09 8.48
N ASP A 122 8.08 3.44 8.20
CA ASP A 122 8.96 4.08 9.18
C ASP A 122 8.43 5.44 9.62
N ALA A 123 7.90 6.24 8.68
CA ALA A 123 7.27 7.52 8.99
C ALA A 123 6.02 7.34 9.86
N LEU A 124 5.15 6.38 9.53
CA LEU A 124 3.94 6.05 10.29
C LEU A 124 4.25 5.65 11.76
N ARG A 125 5.38 5.00 11.98
CA ARG A 125 5.81 4.58 13.31
C ARG A 125 6.44 5.70 14.14
N LYS A 126 7.08 6.69 13.49
CA LYS A 126 7.97 7.66 14.14
C LYS A 126 7.43 9.09 14.18
N ARG A 127 6.47 9.44 13.32
CA ARG A 127 5.98 10.81 13.16
C ARG A 127 4.56 10.96 13.68
N ASP A 128 4.25 12.14 14.20
CA ASP A 128 2.91 12.46 14.70
C ASP A 128 1.92 12.65 13.54
N LEU A 129 2.40 13.21 12.42
CA LEU A 129 1.61 13.42 11.20
C LEU A 129 2.38 12.94 9.97
N THR A 130 1.74 12.07 9.18
CA THR A 130 2.32 11.54 7.94
C THR A 130 1.34 11.72 6.78
N PHE A 131 1.81 12.28 5.68
CA PHE A 131 1.10 12.31 4.42
C PHE A 131 1.62 11.18 3.51
N GLY A 132 0.71 10.31 3.06
CA GLY A 132 0.98 9.28 2.06
C GLY A 132 0.20 9.60 0.78
N VAL A 133 0.87 10.13 -0.24
CA VAL A 133 0.23 10.66 -1.45
C VAL A 133 0.76 9.96 -2.69
N GLY A 134 -0.09 9.69 -3.65
CA GLY A 134 0.28 9.10 -4.94
C GLY A 134 -0.78 8.15 -5.49
N PRO A 135 -0.48 7.45 -6.60
CA PRO A 135 -1.45 6.67 -7.35
C PRO A 135 -2.17 5.60 -6.51
N ALA A 136 -3.38 5.25 -6.93
CA ALA A 136 -4.12 4.13 -6.36
C ALA A 136 -3.35 2.81 -6.54
N GLY A 137 -3.50 1.88 -5.57
CA GLY A 137 -2.81 0.58 -5.60
C GLY A 137 -1.37 0.58 -5.10
N THR A 138 -0.87 1.69 -4.54
CA THR A 138 0.47 1.76 -3.91
C THR A 138 0.48 1.32 -2.44
N GLY A 139 -0.68 0.91 -1.90
CA GLY A 139 -0.80 0.36 -0.55
C GLY A 139 -0.87 1.41 0.57
N LYS A 140 -1.06 2.71 0.27
CA LYS A 140 -1.09 3.80 1.27
C LYS A 140 -2.02 3.52 2.44
N THR A 141 -3.30 3.36 2.15
CA THR A 141 -4.34 3.13 3.16
C THR A 141 -4.18 1.78 3.83
N TYR A 142 -3.89 0.74 3.06
CA TYR A 142 -3.66 -0.61 3.57
C TYR A 142 -2.53 -0.65 4.59
N LEU A 143 -1.34 -0.14 4.25
CA LEU A 143 -0.18 -0.12 5.15
C LEU A 143 -0.42 0.76 6.38
N ALA A 144 -1.17 1.87 6.23
CA ALA A 144 -1.59 2.70 7.36
C ALA A 144 -2.46 1.91 8.34
N VAL A 145 -3.45 1.15 7.83
CA VAL A 145 -4.31 0.28 8.66
C VAL A 145 -3.49 -0.80 9.36
N VAL A 146 -2.56 -1.46 8.65
CA VAL A 146 -1.69 -2.48 9.24
C VAL A 146 -0.90 -1.93 10.41
N VAL A 147 -0.22 -0.79 10.22
CA VAL A 147 0.58 -0.14 11.29
C VAL A 147 -0.31 0.30 12.45
N ALA A 148 -1.50 0.84 12.16
CA ALA A 148 -2.44 1.30 13.18
C ALA A 148 -2.99 0.13 14.01
N VAL A 149 -3.35 -0.98 13.37
CA VAL A 149 -3.78 -2.20 14.08
C VAL A 149 -2.65 -2.77 14.95
N GLN A 150 -1.41 -2.80 14.43
CA GLN A 150 -0.27 -3.23 15.23
C GLN A 150 -0.05 -2.32 16.45
N ALA A 151 -0.16 -1.00 16.28
CA ALA A 151 -0.04 -0.05 17.37
C ALA A 151 -1.15 -0.24 18.43
N LEU A 152 -2.39 -0.54 18.00
CA LEU A 152 -3.51 -0.84 18.88
C LEU A 152 -3.27 -2.14 19.66
N LEU A 153 -2.89 -3.22 18.97
CA LEU A 153 -2.63 -4.53 19.58
C LEU A 153 -1.43 -4.49 20.55
N ALA A 154 -0.45 -3.64 20.28
CA ALA A 154 0.70 -3.39 21.15
C ALA A 154 0.43 -2.38 22.28
N ASN A 155 -0.82 -1.92 22.45
CA ASN A 155 -1.23 -0.89 23.41
C ASN A 155 -0.44 0.43 23.34
N GLN A 156 0.10 0.77 22.15
CA GLN A 156 0.74 2.06 21.91
C GLN A 156 -0.28 3.19 21.73
N VAL A 157 -1.49 2.83 21.32
CA VAL A 157 -2.65 3.70 21.22
C VAL A 157 -3.87 2.99 21.83
N GLU A 158 -4.84 3.76 22.28
CA GLU A 158 -6.08 3.23 22.86
C GLU A 158 -7.20 3.12 21.82
N LYS A 159 -7.08 3.88 20.72
CA LYS A 159 -8.14 4.00 19.72
C LYS A 159 -7.57 3.98 18.31
N LEU A 160 -8.32 3.36 17.42
CA LEU A 160 -8.14 3.41 15.98
C LEU A 160 -9.32 4.15 15.36
N ILE A 161 -9.06 5.29 14.73
CA ILE A 161 -10.08 6.13 14.10
C ILE A 161 -9.81 6.20 12.60
N LEU A 162 -10.76 5.71 11.80
CA LEU A 162 -10.71 5.76 10.35
C LEU A 162 -11.80 6.70 9.86
N THR A 163 -11.40 7.66 9.06
CA THR A 163 -12.34 8.66 8.55
C THR A 163 -12.09 8.94 7.08
N ARG A 164 -13.14 9.29 6.39
CA ARG A 164 -13.13 9.62 4.95
C ARG A 164 -14.09 10.77 4.68
N PRO A 165 -13.76 11.73 3.80
CA PRO A 165 -14.73 12.71 3.35
C PRO A 165 -15.88 11.99 2.64
N ALA A 166 -17.10 12.35 3.02
CA ALA A 166 -18.27 11.91 2.29
C ALA A 166 -18.42 12.79 1.04
N VAL A 167 -18.00 12.29 -0.12
CA VAL A 167 -18.23 12.92 -1.41
C VAL A 167 -19.22 12.10 -2.21
N GLU A 168 -20.10 12.78 -2.89
CA GLU A 168 -21.06 12.18 -3.81
C GLU A 168 -20.32 11.85 -5.13
N ALA A 169 -19.75 10.65 -5.25
CA ALA A 169 -19.16 10.18 -6.50
C ALA A 169 -20.28 9.86 -7.51
N GLY A 170 -20.78 10.88 -8.18
CA GLY A 170 -21.79 10.75 -9.24
C GLY A 170 -23.23 10.41 -8.81
N GLU A 171 -23.41 9.77 -7.66
CA GLU A 171 -24.72 9.49 -7.06
C GLU A 171 -24.94 10.39 -5.84
N LYS A 172 -25.94 11.24 -5.88
CA LYS A 172 -26.28 12.12 -4.75
C LYS A 172 -26.71 11.27 -3.56
N LEU A 173 -26.01 11.38 -2.42
CA LEU A 173 -26.35 10.74 -1.15
C LEU A 173 -27.84 10.88 -0.78
N GLY A 174 -28.50 11.93 -1.28
CA GLY A 174 -29.92 12.16 -1.10
C GLY A 174 -30.86 11.10 -1.70
N PHE A 175 -30.40 10.33 -2.69
CA PHE A 175 -31.22 9.29 -3.35
C PHE A 175 -31.07 7.89 -2.73
N LEU A 176 -30.10 7.66 -1.85
CA LEU A 176 -29.97 6.38 -1.18
C LEU A 176 -31.02 6.27 -0.04
N PRO A 177 -31.73 5.14 0.08
CA PRO A 177 -32.66 4.91 1.20
C PRO A 177 -31.91 4.74 2.52
N GLY A 178 -32.51 5.15 3.64
CA GLY A 178 -31.94 4.99 4.97
C GLY A 178 -31.47 6.28 5.63
N ASP A 179 -31.01 6.15 6.87
CA ASP A 179 -30.42 7.26 7.61
C ASP A 179 -29.01 7.66 7.06
N LEU A 180 -28.47 8.76 7.53
CA LEU A 180 -27.17 9.28 7.06
C LEU A 180 -26.04 8.25 7.24
N GLN A 181 -26.11 7.46 8.31
CA GLN A 181 -25.09 6.47 8.64
C GLN A 181 -25.15 5.28 7.67
N GLN A 182 -26.35 4.83 7.31
CA GLN A 182 -26.57 3.78 6.31
C GLN A 182 -26.13 4.23 4.90
N LYS A 183 -26.35 5.49 4.56
CA LYS A 183 -25.95 6.06 3.27
C LYS A 183 -24.42 6.21 3.11
N VAL A 184 -23.69 6.47 4.20
CA VAL A 184 -22.23 6.65 4.18
C VAL A 184 -21.49 5.31 4.30
N ASN A 185 -22.12 4.28 4.87
CA ASN A 185 -21.51 2.98 5.14
C ASN A 185 -20.84 2.31 3.92
N PRO A 186 -21.41 2.34 2.68
CA PRO A 186 -20.76 1.79 1.50
C PRO A 186 -19.37 2.42 1.21
N TYR A 187 -19.21 3.73 1.44
CA TYR A 187 -17.94 4.44 1.22
C TYR A 187 -16.87 4.11 2.26
N LEU A 188 -17.27 3.60 3.41
CA LEU A 188 -16.38 3.19 4.50
C LEU A 188 -16.00 1.70 4.42
N ARG A 189 -16.65 0.92 3.55
CA ARG A 189 -16.46 -0.53 3.45
C ARG A 189 -15.01 -0.95 3.21
N PRO A 190 -14.23 -0.29 2.33
CA PRO A 190 -12.83 -0.64 2.13
C PRO A 190 -11.97 -0.53 3.40
N LEU A 191 -12.34 0.36 4.33
CA LEU A 191 -11.66 0.50 5.61
C LEU A 191 -11.99 -0.66 6.56
N TYR A 192 -13.25 -1.12 6.56
CA TYR A 192 -13.64 -2.33 7.31
C TYR A 192 -12.95 -3.58 6.79
N ASP A 193 -12.88 -3.74 5.46
CA ASP A 193 -12.24 -4.89 4.83
C ASP A 193 -10.77 -5.00 5.26
N ALA A 194 -10.06 -3.86 5.29
CA ALA A 194 -8.68 -3.82 5.75
C ALA A 194 -8.53 -4.17 7.25
N ILE A 195 -9.48 -3.76 8.11
CA ILE A 195 -9.48 -4.12 9.54
C ILE A 195 -9.72 -5.62 9.71
N TYR A 196 -10.70 -6.19 8.98
CA TYR A 196 -11.08 -7.60 9.08
C TYR A 196 -9.98 -8.56 8.63
N GLU A 197 -9.01 -8.10 7.90
CA GLU A 197 -7.85 -8.90 7.53
C GLU A 197 -6.96 -9.23 8.74
N PHE A 198 -6.94 -8.34 9.76
CA PHE A 198 -6.04 -8.45 10.92
C PHE A 198 -6.76 -8.69 12.23
N ILE A 199 -8.00 -8.23 12.38
CA ILE A 199 -8.83 -8.39 13.57
C ILE A 199 -9.98 -9.32 13.24
N ASP A 200 -10.29 -10.23 14.18
CA ASP A 200 -11.41 -11.15 14.04
C ASP A 200 -12.73 -10.37 13.82
N PRO A 201 -13.46 -10.63 12.72
CA PRO A 201 -14.73 -9.97 12.44
C PRO A 201 -15.74 -10.06 13.57
N GLU A 202 -15.74 -11.15 14.35
CA GLU A 202 -16.62 -11.32 15.50
C GLU A 202 -16.28 -10.37 16.65
N LYS A 203 -15.03 -9.92 16.76
CA LYS A 203 -14.57 -8.99 17.80
C LYS A 203 -14.75 -7.52 17.41
N VAL A 204 -14.76 -7.20 16.11
CA VAL A 204 -14.82 -5.82 15.64
C VAL A 204 -16.09 -5.08 16.12
N PRO A 205 -17.32 -5.65 16.08
CA PRO A 205 -18.49 -4.97 16.60
C PRO A 205 -18.35 -4.56 18.07
N SER A 206 -17.85 -5.44 18.92
CA SER A 206 -17.61 -5.12 20.35
C SER A 206 -16.54 -4.04 20.54
N LEU A 207 -15.49 -4.03 19.73
CA LEU A 207 -14.47 -2.97 19.76
C LEU A 207 -15.05 -1.62 19.30
N MET A 208 -15.98 -1.64 18.36
CA MET A 208 -16.67 -0.43 17.91
C MET A 208 -17.65 0.11 18.96
N GLU A 209 -18.45 -0.74 19.58
CA GLU A 209 -19.36 -0.37 20.67
C GLU A 209 -18.61 0.27 21.84
N ARG A 210 -17.42 -0.23 22.14
CA ARG A 210 -16.52 0.32 23.19
C ARG A 210 -15.76 1.57 22.75
N GLY A 211 -15.90 2.01 21.49
CA GLY A 211 -15.18 3.14 20.93
C GLY A 211 -13.66 2.95 20.81
N VAL A 212 -13.20 1.69 20.79
CA VAL A 212 -11.77 1.34 20.52
C VAL A 212 -11.48 1.43 19.03
N ILE A 213 -12.41 1.02 18.19
CA ILE A 213 -12.37 1.22 16.74
C ILE A 213 -13.55 2.12 16.36
N GLU A 214 -13.26 3.16 15.60
CA GLU A 214 -14.28 4.06 15.07
C GLU A 214 -14.06 4.23 13.56
N VAL A 215 -15.10 3.99 12.78
CA VAL A 215 -15.13 4.26 11.34
C VAL A 215 -16.27 5.22 11.07
N ALA A 216 -15.94 6.46 10.70
CA ALA A 216 -16.91 7.54 10.63
C ALA A 216 -16.60 8.57 9.53
N PRO A 217 -17.61 9.27 9.00
CA PRO A 217 -17.39 10.41 8.09
C PRO A 217 -16.54 11.51 8.73
N LEU A 218 -15.74 12.19 7.91
CA LEU A 218 -14.86 13.27 8.34
C LEU A 218 -15.57 14.36 9.15
N ALA A 219 -16.82 14.65 8.83
CA ALA A 219 -17.63 15.67 9.52
C ALA A 219 -17.78 15.37 11.02
N TYR A 220 -17.75 14.10 11.44
CA TYR A 220 -17.89 13.68 12.84
C TYR A 220 -16.64 13.94 13.68
N MET A 221 -15.55 14.37 13.06
CA MET A 221 -14.32 14.76 13.77
C MET A 221 -14.39 16.20 14.30
N ARG A 222 -15.36 17.00 13.86
CA ARG A 222 -15.49 18.41 14.27
C ARG A 222 -15.71 18.54 15.78
N GLY A 223 -14.96 19.48 16.40
CA GLY A 223 -15.08 19.80 17.82
C GLY A 223 -14.44 18.78 18.78
N ARG A 224 -13.80 17.74 18.25
CA ARG A 224 -13.13 16.69 19.04
C ARG A 224 -11.66 16.97 19.21
N THR A 225 -11.04 16.37 20.22
CA THR A 225 -9.58 16.21 20.34
C THR A 225 -9.29 14.72 20.43
N LEU A 226 -8.50 14.21 19.49
CA LEU A 226 -8.27 12.78 19.32
C LEU A 226 -6.97 12.39 20.04
N ASN A 227 -7.07 12.14 21.35
CA ASN A 227 -5.94 11.72 22.19
C ASN A 227 -5.77 10.20 22.20
N ASN A 228 -4.54 9.72 22.41
CA ASN A 228 -4.18 8.30 22.49
C ASN A 228 -4.69 7.49 21.29
N ALA A 229 -4.71 8.09 20.10
CA ALA A 229 -5.37 7.54 18.94
C ALA A 229 -4.43 7.40 17.75
N PHE A 230 -4.66 6.37 16.93
CA PHE A 230 -4.13 6.31 15.57
C PHE A 230 -5.26 6.70 14.62
N VAL A 231 -5.09 7.82 13.92
CA VAL A 231 -6.12 8.41 13.06
C VAL A 231 -5.72 8.24 11.61
N ILE A 232 -6.60 7.68 10.78
CA ILE A 232 -6.40 7.55 9.33
C ILE A 232 -7.48 8.38 8.63
N VAL A 233 -7.04 9.37 7.86
CA VAL A 233 -7.90 10.17 6.97
C VAL A 233 -7.65 9.73 5.55
N ASP A 234 -8.58 8.94 5.00
CA ASP A 234 -8.47 8.37 3.67
C ASP A 234 -9.18 9.20 2.61
N GLU A 235 -8.76 9.10 1.34
CA GLU A 235 -9.26 9.85 0.18
C GLU A 235 -9.27 11.38 0.42
N ALA A 236 -8.22 11.86 1.07
CA ALA A 236 -8.12 13.24 1.54
C ALA A 236 -8.06 14.27 0.40
N GLN A 237 -7.78 13.88 -0.87
CA GLN A 237 -7.88 14.75 -2.03
C GLN A 237 -9.30 15.32 -2.20
N ASN A 238 -10.31 14.63 -1.65
CA ASN A 238 -11.71 15.00 -1.69
C ASN A 238 -12.14 15.90 -0.52
N THR A 239 -11.20 16.38 0.29
CA THR A 239 -11.47 17.40 1.32
C THR A 239 -11.37 18.80 0.74
N THR A 240 -12.15 19.73 1.30
CA THR A 240 -11.92 21.17 1.10
C THR A 240 -10.78 21.65 2.01
N PRO A 241 -10.15 22.82 1.77
CA PRO A 241 -9.14 23.39 2.66
C PRO A 241 -9.64 23.58 4.11
N ALA A 242 -10.90 23.96 4.28
CA ALA A 242 -11.52 24.10 5.59
C ALA A 242 -11.69 22.77 6.33
N GLN A 243 -12.09 21.72 5.62
CA GLN A 243 -12.20 20.36 6.17
C GLN A 243 -10.82 19.78 6.52
N MET A 244 -9.82 19.97 5.67
CA MET A 244 -8.45 19.53 5.94
C MET A 244 -7.90 20.24 7.18
N LYS A 245 -7.98 21.57 7.27
CA LYS A 245 -7.59 22.32 8.46
C LYS A 245 -8.35 21.82 9.69
N MET A 246 -9.65 21.61 9.57
CA MET A 246 -10.48 21.11 10.67
C MET A 246 -9.95 19.77 11.20
N VAL A 247 -9.68 18.78 10.35
CA VAL A 247 -9.24 17.45 10.81
C VAL A 247 -7.81 17.45 11.33
N LEU A 248 -6.89 18.16 10.69
CA LEU A 248 -5.49 18.25 11.14
C LEU A 248 -5.39 18.82 12.54
N THR A 249 -6.24 19.79 12.87
CA THR A 249 -6.30 20.40 14.23
C THR A 249 -7.02 19.53 15.27
N ARG A 250 -7.44 18.31 14.91
CA ARG A 250 -7.98 17.30 15.87
C ARG A 250 -6.89 16.45 16.48
N LEU A 251 -5.67 16.45 15.92
CA LEU A 251 -4.55 15.69 16.47
C LEU A 251 -4.33 16.05 17.94
N GLY A 252 -4.46 15.07 18.79
CA GLY A 252 -4.30 15.20 20.24
C GLY A 252 -2.98 14.60 20.73
N PHE A 253 -2.78 14.64 22.02
CA PHE A 253 -1.56 14.11 22.64
C PHE A 253 -1.46 12.60 22.54
N ARG A 254 -0.25 12.09 22.35
CA ARG A 254 0.06 10.65 22.20
C ARG A 254 -0.70 10.00 21.06
N SER A 255 -0.94 10.78 20.01
CA SER A 255 -1.67 10.32 18.82
C SER A 255 -0.81 10.42 17.58
N ARG A 256 -1.12 9.59 16.60
CA ARG A 256 -0.56 9.65 15.26
C ARG A 256 -1.69 9.85 14.27
N MET A 257 -1.45 10.67 13.26
CA MET A 257 -2.41 10.91 12.19
C MET A 257 -1.77 10.65 10.84
N VAL A 258 -2.50 9.97 10.00
CA VAL A 258 -2.09 9.66 8.62
C VAL A 258 -3.13 10.22 7.67
N ILE A 259 -2.65 10.95 6.68
CA ILE A 259 -3.45 11.49 5.59
C ILE A 259 -3.10 10.76 4.30
N THR A 260 -4.03 10.02 3.74
CA THR A 260 -3.83 9.31 2.46
C THR A 260 -4.67 9.91 1.36
N GLY A 261 -4.13 9.93 0.14
CA GLY A 261 -4.86 10.46 -1.02
C GLY A 261 -4.13 10.30 -2.35
N ASP A 262 -4.89 10.50 -3.43
CA ASP A 262 -4.43 10.52 -4.80
C ASP A 262 -4.87 11.81 -5.48
N MET A 263 -3.93 12.73 -5.73
CA MET A 263 -4.24 14.04 -6.32
C MET A 263 -4.78 13.95 -7.76
N THR A 264 -4.64 12.79 -8.41
CA THR A 264 -5.18 12.58 -9.78
C THR A 264 -6.64 12.13 -9.78
N GLN A 265 -7.17 11.69 -8.61
CA GLN A 265 -8.52 11.15 -8.46
C GLN A 265 -9.37 12.05 -7.54
N THR A 266 -9.53 13.31 -7.93
CA THR A 266 -10.39 14.24 -7.18
C THR A 266 -11.81 14.23 -7.72
N ASP A 267 -12.79 14.03 -6.83
CA ASP A 267 -14.23 14.11 -7.12
C ASP A 267 -14.80 15.51 -6.78
N LEU A 268 -13.94 16.44 -6.37
CA LEU A 268 -14.36 17.82 -6.09
C LEU A 268 -14.76 18.56 -7.36
N PRO A 269 -15.75 19.48 -7.28
CA PRO A 269 -16.08 20.37 -8.39
C PRO A 269 -14.85 21.14 -8.90
N LEU A 270 -14.76 21.38 -10.22
CA LEU A 270 -13.59 22.01 -10.88
C LEU A 270 -13.16 23.36 -10.27
N HIS A 271 -14.09 24.10 -9.66
CA HIS A 271 -13.80 25.39 -9.02
C HIS A 271 -13.34 25.26 -7.56
N GLN A 272 -13.31 24.05 -7.00
CA GLN A 272 -12.99 23.82 -5.61
C GLN A 272 -11.59 23.22 -5.45
N GLN A 273 -10.74 23.92 -4.70
CA GLN A 273 -9.39 23.42 -4.39
C GLN A 273 -9.43 22.23 -3.45
N SER A 274 -8.58 21.24 -3.71
CA SER A 274 -8.34 20.13 -2.79
C SER A 274 -7.62 20.63 -1.54
N GLY A 275 -8.19 20.29 -0.37
CA GLY A 275 -7.57 20.55 0.93
C GLY A 275 -6.25 19.81 1.12
N LEU A 276 -6.13 18.60 0.54
CA LEU A 276 -4.86 17.87 0.51
C LEU A 276 -3.80 18.65 -0.27
N GLY A 277 -4.11 19.14 -1.46
CA GLY A 277 -3.18 19.92 -2.28
C GLY A 277 -2.69 21.18 -1.56
N VAL A 278 -3.60 21.92 -0.92
CA VAL A 278 -3.24 23.09 -0.11
C VAL A 278 -2.36 22.69 1.09
N ALA A 279 -2.70 21.62 1.82
CA ALA A 279 -1.92 21.16 2.97
C ALA A 279 -0.49 20.76 2.58
N LEU A 280 -0.31 20.06 1.46
CA LEU A 280 1.02 19.68 0.95
C LEU A 280 1.90 20.90 0.65
N GLN A 281 1.31 22.01 0.20
CA GLN A 281 2.06 23.25 -0.07
C GLN A 281 2.45 23.98 1.21
N ILE A 282 1.48 24.21 2.12
CA ILE A 282 1.68 25.10 3.29
C ILE A 282 2.42 24.41 4.45
N LEU A 283 2.33 23.06 4.56
CA LEU A 283 2.92 22.32 5.68
C LEU A 283 4.30 21.74 5.36
N LYS A 284 4.82 21.93 4.17
CA LYS A 284 6.08 21.33 3.70
C LYS A 284 7.28 21.57 4.63
N HIS A 285 7.30 22.69 5.35
CA HIS A 285 8.42 23.08 6.21
C HIS A 285 8.08 23.00 7.71
N VAL A 286 6.93 22.40 8.05
CA VAL A 286 6.56 22.21 9.45
C VAL A 286 7.26 20.97 10.00
N GLU A 287 8.06 21.14 11.05
CA GLU A 287 8.75 20.04 11.72
C GLU A 287 7.75 19.03 12.30
N GLY A 288 8.16 17.75 12.36
CA GLY A 288 7.32 16.68 12.89
C GLY A 288 6.39 16.04 11.84
N ILE A 289 6.24 16.64 10.67
CA ILE A 289 5.42 16.12 9.56
C ILE A 289 6.30 15.34 8.57
N ALA A 290 5.85 14.16 8.17
CA ALA A 290 6.47 13.40 7.08
C ALA A 290 5.60 13.43 5.82
N PHE A 291 6.26 13.55 4.66
CA PHE A 291 5.63 13.49 3.35
C PHE A 291 6.22 12.32 2.56
N CYS A 292 5.37 11.34 2.24
CA CYS A 292 5.73 10.16 1.47
C CYS A 292 4.99 10.17 0.14
N GLU A 293 5.72 10.46 -0.94
CA GLU A 293 5.18 10.51 -2.28
C GLU A 293 5.43 9.18 -2.99
N PHE A 294 4.36 8.50 -3.37
CA PHE A 294 4.38 7.27 -4.15
C PHE A 294 4.28 7.56 -5.63
N SER A 295 4.83 6.68 -6.44
CA SER A 295 4.85 6.74 -7.90
C SER A 295 4.23 5.49 -8.51
N GLN A 296 4.09 5.46 -9.84
CA GLN A 296 3.63 4.27 -10.57
C GLN A 296 4.52 3.03 -10.33
N ARG A 297 5.80 3.24 -9.95
CA ARG A 297 6.73 2.14 -9.62
C ARG A 297 6.38 1.42 -8.32
N ASP A 298 5.61 2.08 -7.46
CA ASP A 298 5.18 1.54 -6.16
C ASP A 298 3.81 0.84 -6.23
N VAL A 299 3.19 0.78 -7.42
CA VAL A 299 1.88 0.15 -7.63
C VAL A 299 2.00 -1.38 -7.50
N VAL A 300 1.25 -1.93 -6.55
CA VAL A 300 1.13 -3.37 -6.30
C VAL A 300 -0.29 -3.79 -6.66
N ARG A 301 -0.47 -4.32 -7.86
CA ARG A 301 -1.77 -4.76 -8.38
C ARG A 301 -1.64 -6.10 -9.08
N HIS A 302 -2.77 -6.81 -9.17
CA HIS A 302 -2.86 -8.00 -9.99
C HIS A 302 -2.44 -7.69 -11.45
N PRO A 303 -1.64 -8.55 -12.12
CA PRO A 303 -1.12 -8.26 -13.46
C PRO A 303 -2.20 -7.95 -14.51
N LEU A 304 -3.35 -8.63 -14.44
CA LEU A 304 -4.49 -8.33 -15.31
C LEU A 304 -5.03 -6.93 -15.09
N VAL A 305 -5.15 -6.48 -13.83
CA VAL A 305 -5.63 -5.14 -13.49
C VAL A 305 -4.66 -4.07 -14.02
N GLN A 306 -3.35 -4.30 -13.96
CA GLN A 306 -2.35 -3.39 -14.54
C GLN A 306 -2.56 -3.26 -16.06
N ARG A 307 -2.81 -4.38 -16.77
CA ARG A 307 -3.09 -4.37 -18.22
C ARG A 307 -4.39 -3.68 -18.57
N ILE A 308 -5.44 -3.87 -17.76
CA ILE A 308 -6.71 -3.16 -17.95
C ILE A 308 -6.51 -1.65 -17.81
N VAL A 309 -5.86 -1.20 -16.74
CA VAL A 309 -5.59 0.25 -16.52
C VAL A 309 -4.78 0.83 -17.67
N ALA A 310 -3.71 0.16 -18.10
CA ALA A 310 -2.89 0.61 -19.22
C ALA A 310 -3.69 0.71 -20.55
N ALA A 311 -4.65 -0.19 -20.77
CA ALA A 311 -5.51 -0.15 -21.96
C ALA A 311 -6.46 1.08 -21.94
N TYR A 312 -7.04 1.38 -20.77
CA TYR A 312 -7.88 2.58 -20.61
C TYR A 312 -7.08 3.88 -20.77
N GLU A 313 -5.89 3.98 -20.15
CA GLU A 313 -5.01 5.15 -20.31
C GLU A 313 -4.55 5.38 -21.76
N GLN A 314 -4.48 4.32 -22.57
CA GLN A 314 -4.19 4.45 -24.03
C GLN A 314 -5.40 4.96 -24.81
N TYR A 315 -6.60 4.63 -24.40
CA TYR A 315 -7.84 5.07 -25.04
C TYR A 315 -8.16 6.55 -24.74
N GLU A 316 -7.78 7.05 -23.58
CA GLU A 316 -8.03 8.43 -23.13
C GLU A 316 -7.00 9.44 -23.67
N LYS A 317 -5.91 8.99 -24.30
CA LYS A 317 -4.91 9.81 -25.01
C LYS A 317 -5.25 10.02 -26.48
#